data_882ac839da3757416ffe12e173c17eb3
#
_entry.id   882ac839da3757416ffe12e173c17eb3
#
_cell.length_a   1.000
_cell.length_b   1.000
_cell.length_c   1.000
_cell.angle_alpha   90.00
_cell.angle_beta   90.00
_cell.angle_gamma   90.00
#
_symmetry.space_group_name_H-M   'P 1'
#
loop_
_entity.id
_entity.type
_entity.pdbx_description
1 polymer ?
#
loop_
_entity_poly.entity_id
_entity_poly.type
_entity_poly.pdbx_seq_one_letter_code
_entity_poly.pdbx_strand_id
1 'polypeptide(L)'
;MSETTYSATVPAADPIDVAPELKAPRLDDSSRNLFRVLAAVSFCHLLNDMVQSLLPSIYPILKSSFHLDFTHLGLLTLTYQVVASLLQPLIGRFTDGRPVAYSLPIGMTFTLFGLILLAFAPTFGWLLFASSLVGVGSAIFHPESSRIARMASGGKHGFAQSFFQVGGNAGSAIGPLLAAFIVLPQGQKGMAWFAIPAILGIAVLLRVGRWYKARQAETHASAKTAVMHHSLSKGQVTGAIAILLALVFSKYFYLASLSSYYTFYLINRFQVSVRLSQILLFLFLGAVAAGTLIGGTVGDRYGRKLVIWISILGVLPFTLILPYANLFWTGVLSVIIGFVIASAFSAILVYAQELLPGRVGTISGLFFGFAFGMGGIGAAVLGKLADATSIAFVYHVCSYLPAIGLLTGLLPNLDPPRKPLATQYKSR
;
A
#
# COMPACT_ATOMS: atom_id res chain seq x y z
N MET A 1 28.45 50.61 -79.92
CA MET A 1 27.46 50.21 -78.96
C MET A 1 27.87 48.83 -78.47
N SER A 2 28.54 48.77 -77.35
CA SER A 2 29.11 47.54 -76.76
C SER A 2 28.39 47.31 -75.45
N GLU A 3 27.66 46.23 -75.40
CA GLU A 3 27.05 45.74 -74.17
C GLU A 3 28.13 44.97 -73.37
N THR A 4 28.34 45.45 -72.15
CA THR A 4 29.22 44.81 -71.16
C THR A 4 28.37 44.02 -70.19
N THR A 5 28.40 42.70 -70.33
CA THR A 5 27.75 41.77 -69.39
C THR A 5 28.64 41.60 -68.14
N TYR A 6 28.19 42.00 -66.99
CA TYR A 6 28.81 41.74 -65.70
C TYR A 6 28.29 40.39 -65.16
N SER A 7 29.17 39.40 -65.08
CA SER A 7 28.93 38.13 -64.41
C SER A 7 29.37 38.23 -62.92
N ALA A 8 28.45 38.27 -62.03
CA ALA A 8 28.72 38.21 -60.59
C ALA A 8 28.76 36.74 -60.12
N THR A 9 29.94 36.25 -59.82
CA THR A 9 30.16 34.95 -59.15
C THR A 9 29.80 35.10 -57.67
N VAL A 10 28.74 34.39 -57.21
CA VAL A 10 28.37 34.25 -55.81
C VAL A 10 29.33 33.24 -55.17
N PRO A 11 30.02 33.54 -54.06
CA PRO A 11 30.84 32.58 -53.35
C PRO A 11 29.96 31.49 -52.72
N ALA A 12 30.38 30.22 -52.86
CA ALA A 12 29.75 29.06 -52.26
C ALA A 12 29.80 29.23 -50.72
N ALA A 13 28.64 29.14 -50.11
CA ALA A 13 28.53 29.12 -48.65
C ALA A 13 29.13 27.83 -48.10
N ASP A 14 29.97 27.95 -47.06
CA ASP A 14 30.51 26.81 -46.32
C ASP A 14 29.37 25.96 -45.73
N PRO A 15 29.52 24.60 -45.68
CA PRO A 15 28.51 23.75 -45.09
C PRO A 15 28.37 24.10 -43.62
N ILE A 16 27.14 24.48 -43.20
CA ILE A 16 26.75 24.72 -41.84
C ILE A 16 26.98 23.41 -41.10
N ASP A 17 27.89 23.43 -40.12
CA ASP A 17 28.15 22.33 -39.19
C ASP A 17 26.86 22.11 -38.37
N VAL A 18 26.07 21.09 -38.77
CA VAL A 18 24.83 20.72 -38.10
C VAL A 18 25.24 20.11 -36.78
N ALA A 19 25.10 20.87 -35.71
CA ALA A 19 25.24 20.37 -34.33
C ALA A 19 24.49 19.04 -34.20
N PRO A 20 25.05 18.02 -33.48
CA PRO A 20 24.41 16.73 -33.34
C PRO A 20 23.03 16.89 -32.74
N GLU A 21 21.98 16.46 -33.45
CA GLU A 21 20.61 16.41 -32.97
C GLU A 21 20.60 15.65 -31.64
N LEU A 22 20.41 16.37 -30.56
CA LEU A 22 20.08 15.80 -29.28
C LEU A 22 18.75 15.01 -29.44
N LYS A 23 18.90 13.69 -29.69
CA LYS A 23 17.74 12.79 -29.76
C LYS A 23 16.92 12.97 -28.49
N ALA A 24 15.78 13.62 -28.64
CA ALA A 24 14.78 13.66 -27.57
C ALA A 24 14.54 12.22 -27.06
N PRO A 25 14.56 11.97 -25.74
CA PRO A 25 14.39 10.63 -25.21
C PRO A 25 13.06 10.07 -25.75
N ARG A 26 13.12 8.90 -26.39
CA ARG A 26 11.93 8.25 -26.93
C ARG A 26 10.94 8.07 -25.79
N LEU A 27 9.68 8.44 -26.00
CA LEU A 27 8.58 8.29 -25.01
C LEU A 27 8.54 6.89 -24.38
N ASP A 28 8.98 5.87 -25.10
CA ASP A 28 9.07 4.48 -24.66
C ASP A 28 10.16 4.25 -23.58
N ASP A 29 11.30 4.93 -23.66
CA ASP A 29 12.35 4.80 -22.64
C ASP A 29 11.98 5.49 -21.32
N SER A 30 11.22 6.56 -21.37
CA SER A 30 10.69 7.24 -20.18
C SER A 30 9.68 6.37 -19.44
N SER A 31 8.74 5.75 -20.14
CA SER A 31 7.71 4.87 -19.54
C SER A 31 8.32 3.60 -18.94
N ARG A 32 9.31 3.01 -19.58
CA ARG A 32 10.06 1.86 -19.06
C ARG A 32 10.82 2.19 -17.78
N ASN A 33 11.44 3.37 -17.70
CA ASN A 33 12.14 3.81 -16.49
C ASN A 33 11.18 4.03 -15.31
N LEU A 34 10.01 4.63 -15.54
CA LEU A 34 8.98 4.79 -14.52
C LEU A 34 8.48 3.44 -13.99
N PHE A 35 8.22 2.48 -14.88
CA PHE A 35 7.80 1.14 -14.47
C PHE A 35 8.89 0.39 -13.70
N ARG A 36 10.17 0.53 -14.08
CA ARG A 36 11.29 -0.06 -13.31
C ARG A 36 11.36 0.48 -11.88
N VAL A 37 11.16 1.78 -11.70
CA VAL A 37 11.12 2.39 -10.35
C VAL A 37 9.92 1.88 -9.57
N LEU A 38 8.75 1.80 -10.18
CA LEU A 38 7.54 1.27 -9.55
C LEU A 38 7.73 -0.21 -9.15
N ALA A 39 8.31 -1.02 -10.02
CA ALA A 39 8.61 -2.43 -9.73
C ALA A 39 9.65 -2.57 -8.61
N ALA A 40 10.68 -1.71 -8.59
CA ALA A 40 11.67 -1.69 -7.51
C ALA A 40 11.06 -1.34 -6.16
N VAL A 41 10.17 -0.34 -6.10
CA VAL A 41 9.48 0.06 -4.87
C VAL A 41 8.49 -1.02 -4.41
N SER A 42 7.75 -1.65 -5.34
CA SER A 42 6.86 -2.77 -5.04
C SER A 42 7.62 -4.00 -4.51
N PHE A 43 8.76 -4.32 -5.11
CA PHE A 43 9.66 -5.38 -4.63
C PHE A 43 10.22 -5.07 -3.24
N CYS A 44 10.66 -3.83 -2.99
CA CYS A 44 11.10 -3.44 -1.65
C CYS A 44 9.96 -3.45 -0.63
N HIS A 45 8.71 -3.20 -1.05
CA HIS A 45 7.53 -3.37 -0.20
C HIS A 45 7.32 -4.83 0.19
N LEU A 46 7.48 -5.76 -0.78
CA LEU A 46 7.48 -7.18 -0.49
C LEU A 46 8.53 -7.54 0.58
N LEU A 47 9.78 -7.09 0.40
CA LEU A 47 10.85 -7.37 1.37
C LEU A 47 10.59 -6.76 2.75
N ASN A 48 10.10 -5.53 2.79
CA ASN A 48 9.78 -4.83 4.04
C ASN A 48 8.67 -5.52 4.83
N ASP A 49 7.55 -5.84 4.18
CA ASP A 49 6.40 -6.45 4.84
C ASP A 49 6.63 -7.93 5.16
N MET A 50 7.46 -8.62 4.38
CA MET A 50 7.95 -9.95 4.70
C MET A 50 8.71 -9.95 6.04
N VAL A 51 9.63 -8.99 6.24
CA VAL A 51 10.36 -8.87 7.52
C VAL A 51 9.42 -8.52 8.67
N GLN A 52 8.47 -7.61 8.45
CA GLN A 52 7.51 -7.21 9.48
C GLN A 52 6.60 -8.37 9.92
N SER A 53 6.17 -9.22 8.99
CA SER A 53 5.30 -10.37 9.27
C SER A 53 6.03 -11.53 9.98
N LEU A 54 7.36 -11.50 10.07
CA LEU A 54 8.11 -12.47 10.88
C LEU A 54 7.82 -12.32 12.38
N LEU A 55 7.68 -11.09 12.88
CA LEU A 55 7.54 -10.83 14.32
C LEU A 55 6.37 -11.63 14.94
N PRO A 56 5.12 -11.52 14.46
CA PRO A 56 4.04 -12.36 14.99
C PRO A 56 4.23 -13.86 14.71
N SER A 57 4.92 -14.21 13.64
CA SER A 57 5.14 -15.62 13.26
C SER A 57 6.06 -16.36 14.22
N ILE A 58 6.95 -15.64 14.92
CA ILE A 58 7.90 -16.23 15.88
C ILE A 58 7.44 -16.13 17.33
N TYR A 59 6.25 -15.63 17.62
CA TYR A 59 5.74 -15.53 18.99
C TYR A 59 5.80 -16.83 19.80
N PRO A 60 5.53 -18.02 19.22
CA PRO A 60 5.70 -19.27 19.96
C PRO A 60 7.15 -19.48 20.45
N ILE A 61 8.15 -19.12 19.62
CA ILE A 61 9.58 -19.22 19.98
C ILE A 61 9.89 -18.22 21.09
N LEU A 62 9.49 -16.95 20.94
CA LEU A 62 9.76 -15.92 21.94
C LEU A 62 9.07 -16.25 23.27
N LYS A 63 7.84 -16.76 23.21
CA LYS A 63 7.07 -17.17 24.39
C LYS A 63 7.84 -18.23 25.20
N SER A 64 8.35 -19.26 24.55
CA SER A 64 9.10 -20.34 25.19
C SER A 64 10.49 -19.89 25.66
N SER A 65 11.23 -19.14 24.85
CA SER A 65 12.60 -18.74 25.15
C SER A 65 12.73 -17.71 26.28
N PHE A 66 11.73 -16.82 26.42
CA PHE A 66 11.72 -15.74 27.41
C PHE A 66 10.68 -15.95 28.51
N HIS A 67 9.98 -17.10 28.55
CA HIS A 67 8.90 -17.40 29.51
C HIS A 67 7.81 -16.33 29.50
N LEU A 68 7.43 -15.80 28.31
CA LEU A 68 6.46 -14.74 28.14
C LEU A 68 5.03 -15.26 28.30
N ASP A 69 4.16 -14.44 28.84
CA ASP A 69 2.71 -14.64 28.75
C ASP A 69 2.10 -13.95 27.50
N PHE A 70 0.81 -14.08 27.30
CA PHE A 70 0.13 -13.44 26.16
C PHE A 70 0.10 -11.92 26.27
N THR A 71 0.16 -11.36 27.46
CA THR A 71 0.23 -9.91 27.69
C THR A 71 1.54 -9.33 27.14
N HIS A 72 2.66 -10.01 27.39
CA HIS A 72 3.95 -9.60 26.82
C HIS A 72 3.97 -9.67 25.28
N LEU A 73 3.38 -10.70 24.67
CA LEU A 73 3.25 -10.81 23.21
C LEU A 73 2.35 -9.71 22.65
N GLY A 74 1.25 -9.41 23.35
CA GLY A 74 0.39 -8.28 23.05
C GLY A 74 1.12 -6.94 23.11
N LEU A 75 1.98 -6.75 24.11
CA LEU A 75 2.80 -5.55 24.26
C LEU A 75 3.85 -5.40 23.13
N LEU A 76 4.46 -6.49 22.66
CA LEU A 76 5.32 -6.48 21.47
C LEU A 76 4.57 -6.01 20.23
N THR A 77 3.38 -6.58 20.00
CA THR A 77 2.52 -6.18 18.88
C THR A 77 2.12 -4.72 18.98
N LEU A 78 1.66 -4.30 20.17
CA LEU A 78 1.22 -2.93 20.42
C LEU A 78 2.36 -1.93 20.17
N THR A 79 3.56 -2.23 20.69
CA THR A 79 4.73 -1.37 20.52
C THR A 79 5.05 -1.17 19.04
N TYR A 80 5.14 -2.25 18.27
CA TYR A 80 5.33 -2.18 16.82
C TYR A 80 4.22 -1.38 16.12
N GLN A 81 2.96 -1.71 16.39
CA GLN A 81 1.80 -1.10 15.72
C GLN A 81 1.65 0.39 16.05
N VAL A 82 1.83 0.78 17.29
CA VAL A 82 1.73 2.19 17.73
C VAL A 82 2.82 3.02 17.05
N VAL A 83 4.07 2.54 17.08
CA VAL A 83 5.19 3.24 16.43
C VAL A 83 4.96 3.31 14.92
N ALA A 84 4.64 2.18 14.28
CA ALA A 84 4.38 2.14 12.85
C ALA A 84 3.21 3.03 12.44
N SER A 85 2.09 3.02 13.18
CA SER A 85 0.89 3.76 12.79
C SER A 85 0.97 5.26 13.06
N LEU A 86 1.42 5.67 14.26
CA LEU A 86 1.40 7.07 14.67
C LEU A 86 2.50 7.92 14.02
N LEU A 87 3.66 7.33 13.75
CA LEU A 87 4.75 8.06 13.10
C LEU A 87 4.53 8.29 11.60
N GLN A 88 3.76 7.46 10.91
CA GLN A 88 3.54 7.59 9.46
C GLN A 88 3.02 8.98 9.04
N PRO A 89 1.94 9.53 9.61
CA PRO A 89 1.46 10.86 9.22
C PRO A 89 2.44 11.98 9.59
N LEU A 90 3.20 11.82 10.67
CA LEU A 90 4.22 12.79 11.09
C LEU A 90 5.40 12.82 10.10
N ILE A 91 5.89 11.65 9.72
CA ILE A 91 6.96 11.51 8.72
C ILE A 91 6.48 12.02 7.36
N GLY A 92 5.27 11.63 6.93
CA GLY A 92 4.69 12.11 5.69
C GLY A 92 4.57 13.63 5.65
N ARG A 93 4.16 14.27 6.76
CA ARG A 93 4.09 15.73 6.87
C ARG A 93 5.48 16.38 6.81
N PHE A 94 6.45 15.80 7.50
CA PHE A 94 7.83 16.30 7.48
C PHE A 94 8.41 16.25 6.06
N THR A 95 8.25 15.12 5.37
CA THR A 95 8.81 14.91 4.05
C THR A 95 8.03 15.60 2.92
N ASP A 96 6.77 16.00 3.14
CA ASP A 96 6.05 16.89 2.21
C ASP A 96 6.67 18.29 2.20
N GLY A 97 7.09 18.80 3.37
CA GLY A 97 7.76 20.10 3.47
C GLY A 97 9.26 20.07 3.12
N ARG A 98 9.90 18.92 3.35
CA ARG A 98 11.35 18.70 3.15
C ARG A 98 11.59 17.32 2.55
N PRO A 99 11.42 17.15 1.23
CA PRO A 99 11.58 15.86 0.59
C PRO A 99 13.00 15.31 0.76
N VAL A 100 13.12 14.13 1.36
CA VAL A 100 14.40 13.46 1.63
C VAL A 100 14.59 12.34 0.64
N ALA A 101 15.51 12.51 -0.32
CA ALA A 101 15.71 11.57 -1.42
C ALA A 101 16.08 10.14 -0.97
N TYR A 102 16.72 10.01 0.19
CA TYR A 102 17.18 8.74 0.74
C TYR A 102 16.39 8.28 1.97
N SER A 103 15.16 8.80 2.17
CA SER A 103 14.29 8.37 3.27
C SER A 103 14.02 6.86 3.26
N LEU A 104 13.77 6.27 2.10
CA LEU A 104 13.50 4.84 1.97
C LEU A 104 14.65 3.92 2.40
N PRO A 105 15.91 4.10 1.92
CA PRO A 105 17.03 3.31 2.44
C PRO A 105 17.25 3.55 3.93
N ILE A 106 17.04 4.76 4.46
CA ILE A 106 17.09 5.05 5.90
C ILE A 106 16.04 4.23 6.64
N GLY A 107 14.78 4.23 6.19
CA GLY A 107 13.70 3.43 6.79
C GLY A 107 14.04 1.94 6.80
N MET A 108 14.48 1.38 5.66
CA MET A 108 14.87 -0.02 5.58
C MET A 108 16.09 -0.35 6.47
N THR A 109 16.98 0.61 6.73
CA THR A 109 18.10 0.46 7.67
C THR A 109 17.60 0.34 9.11
N PHE A 110 16.59 1.12 9.52
CA PHE A 110 15.94 0.93 10.82
C PHE A 110 15.30 -0.47 10.94
N THR A 111 14.62 -0.93 9.88
CA THR A 111 14.07 -2.30 9.82
C THR A 111 15.18 -3.35 9.97
N LEU A 112 16.30 -3.20 9.27
CA LEU A 112 17.47 -4.10 9.36
C LEU A 112 18.04 -4.14 10.78
N PHE A 113 18.31 -2.99 11.41
CA PHE A 113 18.83 -2.95 12.78
C PHE A 113 17.83 -3.55 13.77
N GLY A 114 16.54 -3.23 13.66
CA GLY A 114 15.50 -3.83 14.49
C GLY A 114 15.46 -5.35 14.32
N LEU A 115 15.57 -5.87 13.10
CA LEU A 115 15.60 -7.30 12.81
C LEU A 115 16.82 -8.00 13.45
N ILE A 116 18.02 -7.42 13.31
CA ILE A 116 19.25 -7.96 13.94
C ILE A 116 19.11 -7.96 15.45
N LEU A 117 18.62 -6.87 16.04
CA LEU A 117 18.37 -6.81 17.47
C LEU A 117 17.33 -7.83 17.94
N LEU A 118 16.26 -8.06 17.16
CA LEU A 118 15.29 -9.13 17.46
C LEU A 118 15.95 -10.51 17.46
N ALA A 119 16.86 -10.77 16.51
CA ALA A 119 17.55 -12.05 16.40
C ALA A 119 18.47 -12.34 17.60
N PHE A 120 19.04 -11.32 18.21
CA PHE A 120 20.02 -11.43 19.29
C PHE A 120 19.59 -10.79 20.61
N ALA A 121 18.32 -10.40 20.74
CA ALA A 121 17.78 -9.79 21.95
C ALA A 121 17.98 -10.71 23.18
N PRO A 122 18.65 -10.24 24.24
CA PRO A 122 18.89 -11.05 25.44
C PRO A 122 17.75 -10.96 26.47
N THR A 123 16.90 -9.93 26.37
CA THR A 123 15.80 -9.68 27.32
C THR A 123 14.57 -9.14 26.61
N PHE A 124 13.42 -9.20 27.29
CA PHE A 124 12.16 -8.67 26.78
C PHE A 124 12.22 -7.17 26.45
N GLY A 125 12.95 -6.36 27.24
CA GLY A 125 13.14 -4.93 26.93
C GLY A 125 13.85 -4.70 25.60
N TRP A 126 14.83 -5.54 25.26
CA TRP A 126 15.47 -5.47 23.94
C TRP A 126 14.54 -5.89 22.80
N LEU A 127 13.64 -6.85 23.04
CA LEU A 127 12.60 -7.21 22.06
C LEU A 127 11.66 -6.03 21.77
N LEU A 128 11.23 -5.29 22.82
CA LEU A 128 10.40 -4.09 22.66
C LEU A 128 11.12 -2.99 21.88
N PHE A 129 12.39 -2.72 22.24
CA PHE A 129 13.20 -1.73 21.53
C PHE A 129 13.42 -2.11 20.07
N ALA A 130 13.73 -3.36 19.79
CA ALA A 130 13.91 -3.89 18.45
C ALA A 130 12.62 -3.79 17.62
N SER A 131 11.47 -4.14 18.22
CA SER A 131 10.14 -4.00 17.60
C SER A 131 9.82 -2.53 17.27
N SER A 132 10.21 -1.59 18.14
CA SER A 132 10.07 -0.15 17.89
C SER A 132 10.88 0.29 16.67
N LEU A 133 12.13 -0.19 16.52
CA LEU A 133 12.97 0.13 15.35
C LEU A 133 12.36 -0.39 14.05
N VAL A 134 11.81 -1.61 14.04
CA VAL A 134 11.07 -2.14 12.89
C VAL A 134 9.86 -1.24 12.59
N GLY A 135 9.14 -0.80 13.64
CA GLY A 135 8.03 0.14 13.53
C GLY A 135 8.42 1.49 12.92
N VAL A 136 9.58 2.06 13.32
CA VAL A 136 10.14 3.29 12.73
C VAL A 136 10.45 3.07 11.24
N GLY A 137 11.08 1.94 10.89
CA GLY A 137 11.36 1.59 9.51
C GLY A 137 10.09 1.55 8.65
N SER A 138 9.06 0.88 9.14
CA SER A 138 7.72 0.81 8.53
C SER A 138 7.10 2.19 8.36
N ALA A 139 7.18 3.02 9.40
CA ALA A 139 6.59 4.36 9.42
C ALA A 139 7.22 5.31 8.38
N ILE A 140 8.50 5.14 8.09
CA ILE A 140 9.19 5.88 7.01
C ILE A 140 8.83 5.28 5.65
N PHE A 141 8.81 3.96 5.55
CA PHE A 141 8.72 3.26 4.28
C PHE A 141 7.39 3.52 3.55
N HIS A 142 6.25 3.36 4.22
CA HIS A 142 4.94 3.39 3.56
C HIS A 142 4.56 4.74 2.94
N PRO A 143 4.64 5.89 3.65
CA PRO A 143 4.30 7.18 3.04
C PRO A 143 5.25 7.57 1.91
N GLU A 144 6.55 7.32 2.07
CA GLU A 144 7.54 7.67 1.07
C GLU A 144 7.48 6.78 -0.17
N SER A 145 7.28 5.47 0.00
CA SER A 145 7.09 4.55 -1.11
C SER A 145 5.82 4.87 -1.91
N SER A 146 4.72 5.19 -1.23
CA SER A 146 3.47 5.62 -1.87
C SER A 146 3.66 6.91 -2.68
N ARG A 147 4.44 7.87 -2.16
CA ARG A 147 4.82 9.10 -2.89
C ARG A 147 5.61 8.76 -4.16
N ILE A 148 6.63 7.92 -4.05
CA ILE A 148 7.46 7.52 -5.21
C ILE A 148 6.63 6.72 -6.21
N ALA A 149 5.76 5.81 -5.77
CA ALA A 149 4.85 5.08 -6.65
C ALA A 149 3.94 6.05 -7.43
N ARG A 150 3.40 7.09 -6.77
CA ARG A 150 2.64 8.14 -7.45
C ARG A 150 3.46 8.91 -8.48
N MET A 151 4.71 9.26 -8.17
CA MET A 151 5.61 9.95 -9.10
C MET A 151 5.98 9.07 -10.30
N ALA A 152 6.14 7.76 -10.07
CA ALA A 152 6.46 6.76 -11.10
C ALA A 152 5.23 6.22 -11.85
N SER A 153 4.04 6.77 -11.61
CA SER A 153 2.78 6.23 -12.14
C SER A 153 2.53 6.53 -13.63
N GLY A 154 3.23 7.52 -14.21
CA GLY A 154 2.93 7.97 -15.57
C GLY A 154 1.47 8.44 -15.77
N GLY A 155 0.83 8.97 -14.71
CA GLY A 155 -0.58 9.38 -14.70
C GLY A 155 -1.56 8.27 -14.30
N LYS A 156 -1.15 7.00 -14.25
CA LYS A 156 -1.98 5.86 -13.83
C LYS A 156 -1.83 5.64 -12.31
N HIS A 157 -2.30 6.59 -11.52
CA HIS A 157 -2.07 6.63 -10.07
C HIS A 157 -2.68 5.45 -9.33
N GLY A 158 -3.87 5.01 -9.73
CA GLY A 158 -4.55 3.84 -9.15
C GLY A 158 -3.79 2.55 -9.42
N PHE A 159 -3.36 2.31 -10.66
CA PHE A 159 -2.54 1.16 -11.01
C PHE A 159 -1.23 1.15 -10.20
N ALA A 160 -0.51 2.28 -10.16
CA ALA A 160 0.76 2.35 -9.46
C ALA A 160 0.62 2.07 -7.97
N GLN A 161 -0.42 2.61 -7.33
CA GLN A 161 -0.68 2.38 -5.91
C GLN A 161 -1.09 0.92 -5.65
N SER A 162 -1.89 0.32 -6.53
CA SER A 162 -2.28 -1.08 -6.42
C SER A 162 -1.12 -2.04 -6.63
N PHE A 163 -0.28 -1.78 -7.62
CA PHE A 163 0.91 -2.58 -7.90
C PHE A 163 1.90 -2.53 -6.72
N PHE A 164 2.07 -1.36 -6.12
CA PHE A 164 2.82 -1.18 -4.88
C PHE A 164 2.24 -2.02 -3.73
N GLN A 165 0.91 -1.99 -3.52
CA GLN A 165 0.23 -2.74 -2.46
C GLN A 165 0.34 -4.26 -2.63
N VAL A 166 0.30 -4.76 -3.85
CA VAL A 166 0.48 -6.21 -4.12
C VAL A 166 1.83 -6.70 -3.62
N GLY A 167 2.89 -5.87 -3.74
CA GLY A 167 4.19 -6.19 -3.15
C GLY A 167 4.09 -6.45 -1.65
N GLY A 168 3.50 -5.52 -0.88
CA GLY A 168 3.32 -5.67 0.58
C GLY A 168 2.47 -6.88 0.94
N ASN A 169 1.32 -7.07 0.27
CA ASN A 169 0.45 -8.23 0.50
C ASN A 169 1.18 -9.57 0.27
N ALA A 170 1.98 -9.65 -0.80
CA ALA A 170 2.80 -10.84 -1.09
C ALA A 170 3.87 -11.06 -0.02
N GLY A 171 4.55 -9.99 0.43
CA GLY A 171 5.53 -10.05 1.51
C GLY A 171 4.92 -10.56 2.81
N SER A 172 3.79 -9.99 3.21
CA SER A 172 3.04 -10.41 4.41
C SER A 172 2.59 -11.87 4.37
N ALA A 173 2.29 -12.39 3.18
CA ALA A 173 1.92 -13.80 3.00
C ALA A 173 3.13 -14.75 3.04
N ILE A 174 4.28 -14.33 2.48
CA ILE A 174 5.50 -15.13 2.40
C ILE A 174 6.22 -15.19 3.74
N GLY A 175 6.21 -14.13 4.54
CA GLY A 175 6.95 -14.04 5.79
C GLY A 175 6.69 -15.18 6.77
N PRO A 176 5.43 -15.50 7.13
CA PRO A 176 5.13 -16.63 8.01
C PRO A 176 5.61 -17.98 7.46
N LEU A 177 5.54 -18.17 6.13
CA LEU A 177 6.03 -19.39 5.48
C LEU A 177 7.55 -19.51 5.67
N LEU A 178 8.30 -18.44 5.41
CA LEU A 178 9.75 -18.43 5.61
C LEU A 178 10.14 -18.54 7.09
N ALA A 179 9.34 -17.98 8.00
CA ALA A 179 9.52 -18.17 9.43
C ALA A 179 9.45 -19.67 9.81
N ALA A 180 8.49 -20.40 9.25
CA ALA A 180 8.33 -21.83 9.50
C ALA A 180 9.53 -22.66 9.01
N PHE A 181 10.09 -22.32 7.84
CA PHE A 181 11.20 -23.12 7.25
C PHE A 181 12.60 -22.66 7.70
N ILE A 182 12.78 -21.38 8.04
CA ILE A 182 14.10 -20.81 8.36
C ILE A 182 14.24 -20.53 9.86
N VAL A 183 13.24 -19.86 10.46
CA VAL A 183 13.38 -19.41 11.85
C VAL A 183 13.06 -20.51 12.83
N LEU A 184 11.98 -21.28 12.62
CA LEU A 184 11.59 -22.36 13.54
C LEU A 184 12.70 -23.39 13.80
N PRO A 185 13.43 -23.91 12.77
CA PRO A 185 14.51 -24.86 13.02
C PRO A 185 15.72 -24.27 13.73
N GLN A 186 15.99 -22.98 13.60
CA GLN A 186 17.18 -22.32 14.12
C GLN A 186 16.90 -21.48 15.39
N GLY A 187 15.63 -21.40 15.79
CA GLY A 187 15.20 -20.55 16.90
C GLY A 187 15.30 -19.06 16.57
N GLN A 188 15.31 -18.22 17.59
CA GLN A 188 15.31 -16.76 17.48
C GLN A 188 16.42 -16.23 16.54
N LYS A 189 17.64 -16.82 16.61
CA LYS A 189 18.80 -16.42 15.79
C LYS A 189 18.55 -16.61 14.28
N GLY A 190 17.65 -17.50 13.89
CA GLY A 190 17.26 -17.71 12.49
C GLY A 190 16.67 -16.47 11.83
N MET A 191 16.19 -15.48 12.60
CA MET A 191 15.78 -14.19 12.07
C MET A 191 16.91 -13.42 11.40
N ALA A 192 18.18 -13.63 11.81
CA ALA A 192 19.33 -12.92 11.24
C ALA A 192 19.47 -13.18 9.72
N TRP A 193 19.01 -14.31 9.19
CA TRP A 193 19.05 -14.59 7.75
C TRP A 193 18.24 -13.57 6.94
N PHE A 194 17.24 -12.95 7.53
CA PHE A 194 16.42 -11.94 6.86
C PHE A 194 17.12 -10.57 6.78
N ALA A 195 18.32 -10.43 7.34
CA ALA A 195 19.21 -9.32 7.05
C ALA A 195 19.63 -9.30 5.57
N ILE A 196 19.74 -10.46 4.91
CA ILE A 196 20.11 -10.55 3.48
C ILE A 196 19.08 -9.83 2.61
N PRO A 197 17.78 -10.18 2.63
CA PRO A 197 16.77 -9.45 1.87
C PRO A 197 16.65 -7.98 2.31
N ALA A 198 16.84 -7.63 3.58
CA ALA A 198 16.82 -6.23 4.01
C ALA A 198 17.99 -5.43 3.40
N ILE A 199 19.22 -5.98 3.36
CA ILE A 199 20.37 -5.37 2.70
C ILE A 199 20.14 -5.25 1.19
N LEU A 200 19.58 -6.28 0.55
CA LEU A 200 19.17 -6.21 -0.86
C LEU A 200 18.18 -5.07 -1.10
N GLY A 201 17.18 -4.95 -0.23
CA GLY A 201 16.21 -3.85 -0.25
C GLY A 201 16.89 -2.49 -0.16
N ILE A 202 17.85 -2.30 0.78
CA ILE A 202 18.62 -1.06 0.91
C ILE A 202 19.38 -0.77 -0.40
N ALA A 203 20.04 -1.75 -0.99
CA ALA A 203 20.80 -1.58 -2.22
C ALA A 203 19.90 -1.15 -3.42
N VAL A 204 18.70 -1.73 -3.51
CA VAL A 204 17.70 -1.33 -4.52
C VAL A 204 17.18 0.08 -4.24
N LEU A 205 16.85 0.38 -2.97
CA LEU A 205 16.31 1.68 -2.57
C LEU A 205 17.33 2.83 -2.70
N LEU A 206 18.64 2.55 -2.60
CA LEU A 206 19.66 3.54 -2.92
C LEU A 206 19.63 3.96 -4.41
N ARG A 207 19.30 3.02 -5.33
CA ARG A 207 19.11 3.35 -6.75
C ARG A 207 17.83 4.17 -6.95
N VAL A 208 16.75 3.81 -6.27
CA VAL A 208 15.49 4.58 -6.27
C VAL A 208 15.72 5.98 -5.71
N GLY A 209 16.50 6.12 -4.63
CA GLY A 209 16.85 7.41 -4.04
C GLY A 209 17.62 8.32 -5.00
N ARG A 210 18.54 7.78 -5.80
CA ARG A 210 19.24 8.55 -6.87
C ARG A 210 18.26 9.05 -7.93
N TRP A 211 17.36 8.21 -8.39
CA TRP A 211 16.30 8.59 -9.32
C TRP A 211 15.40 9.68 -8.73
N TYR A 212 15.01 9.53 -7.46
CA TYR A 212 14.15 10.49 -6.77
C TYR A 212 14.84 11.85 -6.63
N LYS A 213 16.14 11.87 -6.27
CA LYS A 213 16.93 13.11 -6.19
C LYS A 213 17.00 13.85 -7.54
N ALA A 214 17.24 13.13 -8.64
CA ALA A 214 17.26 13.70 -9.97
C ALA A 214 15.88 14.30 -10.34
N ARG A 215 14.80 13.56 -10.03
CA ARG A 215 13.43 14.02 -10.34
C ARG A 215 13.01 15.24 -9.51
N GLN A 216 13.46 15.34 -8.25
CA GLN A 216 13.24 16.55 -7.43
C GLN A 216 13.87 17.78 -8.06
N ALA A 217 15.10 17.68 -8.58
CA ALA A 217 15.78 18.80 -9.24
C ALA A 217 15.01 19.29 -10.48
N GLU A 218 14.47 18.36 -11.29
CA GLU A 218 13.61 18.70 -12.44
C GLU A 218 12.32 19.38 -12.04
N THR A 219 11.68 18.90 -10.97
CA THR A 219 10.40 19.42 -10.48
C THR A 219 10.56 20.84 -9.90
N HIS A 220 11.65 21.13 -9.18
CA HIS A 220 11.96 22.46 -8.71
C HIS A 220 12.22 23.46 -9.86
N ALA A 221 12.80 23.03 -10.96
CA ALA A 221 12.98 23.84 -12.16
C ALA A 221 11.65 24.11 -12.90
N SER A 222 10.69 23.18 -12.80
CA SER A 222 9.39 23.23 -13.50
C SER A 222 8.20 23.69 -12.62
N ALA A 223 8.42 24.00 -11.34
CA ALA A 223 7.37 24.20 -10.32
C ALA A 223 6.50 25.47 -10.50
N LYS A 224 6.47 26.09 -11.69
CA LYS A 224 5.53 27.17 -12.04
C LYS A 224 4.23 26.69 -12.69
N THR A 225 4.02 25.37 -12.88
CA THR A 225 2.90 24.89 -13.69
C THR A 225 1.94 24.00 -12.88
N ALA A 226 0.70 24.52 -12.74
CA ALA A 226 -0.54 23.81 -12.44
C ALA A 226 -0.63 23.00 -11.13
N VAL A 227 -0.75 23.70 -10.02
CA VAL A 227 -1.55 23.16 -8.91
C VAL A 227 -3.00 23.08 -9.41
N MET A 228 -3.55 21.89 -9.60
CA MET A 228 -4.98 21.73 -9.84
C MET A 228 -5.69 22.21 -8.57
N HIS A 229 -6.16 23.45 -8.58
CA HIS A 229 -7.03 23.98 -7.54
C HIS A 229 -8.43 23.37 -7.73
N HIS A 230 -8.79 22.40 -6.92
CA HIS A 230 -10.20 22.06 -6.77
C HIS A 230 -10.89 23.26 -6.11
N SER A 231 -12.06 23.64 -6.65
CA SER A 231 -12.92 24.70 -6.10
C SER A 231 -13.61 24.31 -4.78
N LEU A 232 -13.14 23.22 -4.13
CA LEU A 232 -13.72 22.69 -2.90
C LEU A 232 -13.34 23.56 -1.70
N SER A 233 -14.32 23.85 -0.84
CA SER A 233 -14.09 24.52 0.44
C SER A 233 -13.29 23.65 1.40
N LYS A 234 -12.61 24.25 2.38
CA LYS A 234 -11.88 23.51 3.42
C LYS A 234 -12.79 22.52 4.17
N GLY A 235 -14.04 22.89 4.42
CA GLY A 235 -15.03 22.03 5.06
C GLY A 235 -15.35 20.78 4.23
N GLN A 236 -15.53 20.94 2.92
CA GLN A 236 -15.77 19.83 2.00
C GLN A 236 -14.58 18.86 1.94
N VAL A 237 -13.35 19.38 1.90
CA VAL A 237 -12.14 18.54 1.91
C VAL A 237 -12.02 17.77 3.23
N THR A 238 -12.22 18.44 4.38
CA THR A 238 -12.16 17.79 5.69
C THR A 238 -13.26 16.73 5.82
N GLY A 239 -14.49 17.05 5.40
CA GLY A 239 -15.61 16.09 5.39
C GLY A 239 -15.33 14.87 4.52
N ALA A 240 -14.77 15.09 3.32
CA ALA A 240 -14.40 13.99 2.42
C ALA A 240 -13.31 13.09 3.03
N ILE A 241 -12.28 13.67 3.66
CA ILE A 241 -11.24 12.89 4.37
C ILE A 241 -11.84 12.09 5.53
N ALA A 242 -12.75 12.68 6.32
CA ALA A 242 -13.42 11.96 7.41
C ALA A 242 -14.27 10.79 6.90
N ILE A 243 -15.00 10.96 5.80
CA ILE A 243 -15.75 9.89 5.14
C ILE A 243 -14.78 8.78 4.68
N LEU A 244 -13.69 9.13 4.00
CA LEU A 244 -12.72 8.13 3.54
C LEU A 244 -12.09 7.35 4.69
N LEU A 245 -11.80 7.99 5.83
CA LEU A 245 -11.33 7.30 7.05
C LEU A 245 -12.41 6.36 7.61
N ALA A 246 -13.69 6.77 7.64
CA ALA A 246 -14.79 5.89 8.04
C ALA A 246 -14.91 4.66 7.11
N LEU A 247 -14.71 4.83 5.81
CA LEU A 247 -14.68 3.73 4.84
C LEU A 247 -13.49 2.79 5.06
N VAL A 248 -12.30 3.34 5.38
CA VAL A 248 -11.11 2.54 5.74
C VAL A 248 -11.35 1.77 7.03
N PHE A 249 -11.96 2.41 8.06
CA PHE A 249 -12.38 1.74 9.29
C PHE A 249 -13.27 0.53 8.98
N SER A 250 -14.36 0.74 8.26
CA SER A 250 -15.29 -0.32 7.87
C SER A 250 -14.57 -1.49 7.19
N LYS A 251 -13.75 -1.17 6.20
CA LYS A 251 -12.97 -2.16 5.45
C LYS A 251 -12.02 -2.96 6.34
N TYR A 252 -11.19 -2.29 7.13
CA TYR A 252 -10.12 -2.97 7.87
C TYR A 252 -10.64 -3.73 9.09
N PHE A 253 -11.73 -3.26 9.73
CA PHE A 253 -12.42 -4.04 10.75
C PHE A 253 -13.05 -5.31 10.18
N TYR A 254 -13.70 -5.21 9.01
CA TYR A 254 -14.24 -6.39 8.35
C TYR A 254 -13.13 -7.35 7.90
N LEU A 255 -12.05 -6.85 7.31
CA LEU A 255 -10.91 -7.67 6.93
C LEU A 255 -10.26 -8.34 8.15
N ALA A 256 -10.17 -7.65 9.30
CA ALA A 256 -9.65 -8.23 10.54
C ALA A 256 -10.51 -9.42 11.01
N SER A 257 -11.84 -9.36 10.84
CA SER A 257 -12.72 -10.49 11.18
C SER A 257 -12.41 -11.75 10.36
N LEU A 258 -12.13 -11.56 9.06
CA LEU A 258 -11.80 -12.68 8.17
C LEU A 258 -10.33 -13.12 8.30
N SER A 259 -9.38 -12.20 8.37
CA SER A 259 -7.96 -12.58 8.43
C SER A 259 -7.56 -13.21 9.77
N SER A 260 -8.16 -12.77 10.88
CA SER A 260 -7.80 -13.24 12.23
C SER A 260 -8.67 -14.38 12.73
N TYR A 261 -9.96 -14.44 12.33
CA TYR A 261 -10.93 -15.33 12.94
C TYR A 261 -11.60 -16.33 11.98
N TYR A 262 -11.29 -16.29 10.69
CA TYR A 262 -11.97 -17.14 9.70
C TYR A 262 -11.75 -18.63 9.93
N THR A 263 -10.53 -19.03 10.26
CA THR A 263 -10.22 -20.43 10.55
C THR A 263 -11.00 -20.93 11.76
N PHE A 264 -11.08 -20.12 12.82
CA PHE A 264 -11.86 -20.45 14.01
C PHE A 264 -13.36 -20.51 13.72
N TYR A 265 -13.88 -19.58 12.91
CA TYR A 265 -15.27 -19.60 12.49
C TYR A 265 -15.62 -20.88 11.73
N LEU A 266 -14.77 -21.27 10.76
CA LEU A 266 -14.96 -22.49 9.96
C LEU A 266 -14.92 -23.75 10.84
N ILE A 267 -13.95 -23.87 11.73
CA ILE A 267 -13.80 -25.00 12.63
C ILE A 267 -14.99 -25.08 13.60
N ASN A 268 -15.34 -23.97 14.21
CA ASN A 268 -16.42 -23.95 15.20
C ASN A 268 -17.79 -24.23 14.58
N ARG A 269 -18.10 -23.59 13.44
CA ARG A 269 -19.43 -23.70 12.82
C ARG A 269 -19.63 -24.97 12.00
N PHE A 270 -18.60 -25.43 11.28
CA PHE A 270 -18.72 -26.52 10.31
C PHE A 270 -17.92 -27.76 10.69
N GLN A 271 -17.23 -27.76 11.84
CA GLN A 271 -16.41 -28.87 12.34
C GLN A 271 -15.39 -29.37 11.29
N VAL A 272 -14.85 -28.47 10.47
CA VAL A 272 -13.86 -28.81 9.45
C VAL A 272 -12.48 -28.99 10.06
N SER A 273 -11.61 -29.73 9.36
CA SER A 273 -10.21 -29.86 9.77
C SER A 273 -9.47 -28.50 9.69
N VAL A 274 -8.44 -28.34 10.52
CA VAL A 274 -7.53 -27.19 10.45
C VAL A 274 -6.98 -27.01 9.04
N ARG A 275 -6.62 -28.13 8.36
CA ARG A 275 -6.10 -28.08 6.99
C ARG A 275 -7.08 -27.44 6.01
N LEU A 276 -8.35 -27.84 6.03
CA LEU A 276 -9.36 -27.27 5.14
C LEU A 276 -9.62 -25.79 5.44
N SER A 277 -9.66 -25.39 6.73
CA SER A 277 -9.84 -23.99 7.12
C SER A 277 -8.68 -23.12 6.65
N GLN A 278 -7.44 -23.61 6.67
CA GLN A 278 -6.25 -22.91 6.16
C GLN A 278 -6.30 -22.77 4.63
N ILE A 279 -6.77 -23.78 3.90
CA ILE A 279 -6.94 -23.70 2.44
C ILE A 279 -7.96 -22.61 2.08
N LEU A 280 -9.09 -22.57 2.78
CA LEU A 280 -10.11 -21.54 2.55
C LEU A 280 -9.61 -20.13 2.90
N LEU A 281 -8.83 -19.98 3.97
CA LEU A 281 -8.15 -18.73 4.30
C LEU A 281 -7.16 -18.30 3.20
N PHE A 282 -6.37 -19.24 2.68
CA PHE A 282 -5.44 -18.96 1.59
C PHE A 282 -6.17 -18.48 0.32
N LEU A 283 -7.29 -19.13 -0.04
CA LEU A 283 -8.11 -18.69 -1.18
C LEU A 283 -8.66 -17.27 -0.98
N PHE A 284 -9.14 -16.96 0.24
CA PHE A 284 -9.56 -15.60 0.60
C PHE A 284 -8.42 -14.58 0.43
N LEU A 285 -7.23 -14.86 0.99
CA LEU A 285 -6.08 -13.97 0.91
C LEU A 285 -5.58 -13.80 -0.54
N GLY A 286 -5.62 -14.86 -1.34
CA GLY A 286 -5.35 -14.80 -2.77
C GLY A 286 -6.32 -13.89 -3.53
N ALA A 287 -7.61 -13.96 -3.19
CA ALA A 287 -8.63 -13.09 -3.75
C ALA A 287 -8.42 -11.61 -3.34
N VAL A 288 -8.00 -11.36 -2.09
CA VAL A 288 -7.62 -10.02 -1.61
C VAL A 288 -6.47 -9.44 -2.44
N ALA A 289 -5.43 -10.23 -2.71
CA ALA A 289 -4.30 -9.79 -3.52
C ALA A 289 -4.71 -9.46 -4.96
N ALA A 290 -5.51 -10.34 -5.59
CA ALA A 290 -6.03 -10.12 -6.94
C ALA A 290 -6.96 -8.90 -7.03
N GLY A 291 -7.88 -8.74 -6.07
CA GLY A 291 -8.78 -7.59 -5.98
C GLY A 291 -8.05 -6.27 -5.82
N THR A 292 -6.97 -6.26 -5.01
CA THR A 292 -6.11 -5.09 -4.82
C THR A 292 -5.55 -4.59 -6.16
N LEU A 293 -5.02 -5.49 -6.99
CA LEU A 293 -4.43 -5.12 -8.28
C LEU A 293 -5.47 -4.56 -9.27
N ILE A 294 -6.61 -5.21 -9.35
CA ILE A 294 -7.67 -4.84 -10.30
C ILE A 294 -8.32 -3.53 -9.90
N GLY A 295 -8.53 -3.28 -8.62
CA GLY A 295 -9.21 -2.08 -8.11
C GLY A 295 -8.57 -0.77 -8.56
N GLY A 296 -7.25 -0.66 -8.53
CA GLY A 296 -6.55 0.54 -8.98
C GLY A 296 -6.66 0.78 -10.48
N THR A 297 -6.51 -0.29 -11.26
CA THR A 297 -6.63 -0.22 -12.73
C THR A 297 -8.04 0.18 -13.15
N VAL A 298 -9.06 -0.38 -12.50
CA VAL A 298 -10.48 -0.04 -12.74
C VAL A 298 -10.75 1.41 -12.31
N GLY A 299 -10.18 1.84 -11.17
CA GLY A 299 -10.29 3.21 -10.67
C GLY A 299 -9.72 4.26 -11.62
N ASP A 300 -8.59 3.97 -12.27
CA ASP A 300 -8.01 4.87 -13.28
C ASP A 300 -8.88 4.99 -14.55
N ARG A 301 -9.62 3.92 -14.90
CA ARG A 301 -10.43 3.88 -16.12
C ARG A 301 -11.87 4.39 -15.93
N TYR A 302 -12.49 4.02 -14.81
CA TYR A 302 -13.93 4.24 -14.59
C TYR A 302 -14.25 5.27 -13.50
N GLY A 303 -13.21 5.78 -12.82
CA GLY A 303 -13.33 6.74 -11.74
C GLY A 303 -13.21 6.09 -10.35
N ARG A 304 -12.55 6.79 -9.45
CA ARG A 304 -12.21 6.26 -8.11
C ARG A 304 -13.43 6.13 -7.22
N LYS A 305 -14.35 7.10 -7.28
CA LYS A 305 -15.60 7.09 -6.50
C LYS A 305 -16.45 5.86 -6.79
N LEU A 306 -16.53 5.43 -8.07
CA LEU A 306 -17.26 4.22 -8.46
C LEU A 306 -16.64 2.97 -7.86
N VAL A 307 -15.29 2.83 -7.90
CA VAL A 307 -14.60 1.69 -7.31
C VAL A 307 -14.83 1.65 -5.81
N ILE A 308 -14.76 2.79 -5.10
CA ILE A 308 -15.04 2.88 -3.66
C ILE A 308 -16.48 2.41 -3.36
N TRP A 309 -17.45 2.86 -4.15
CA TRP A 309 -18.85 2.44 -4.02
C TRP A 309 -19.03 0.92 -4.14
N ILE A 310 -18.53 0.35 -5.23
CA ILE A 310 -18.64 -1.09 -5.49
C ILE A 310 -17.87 -1.89 -4.43
N SER A 311 -16.70 -1.42 -4.04
CA SER A 311 -15.83 -2.18 -3.12
C SER A 311 -16.33 -2.19 -1.68
N ILE A 312 -16.94 -1.12 -1.20
CA ILE A 312 -17.41 -1.05 0.18
C ILE A 312 -18.92 -1.39 0.25
N LEU A 313 -19.76 -0.66 -0.47
CA LEU A 313 -21.21 -0.91 -0.41
C LEU A 313 -21.63 -2.13 -1.24
N GLY A 314 -21.03 -2.32 -2.41
CA GLY A 314 -21.36 -3.45 -3.28
C GLY A 314 -21.02 -4.81 -2.70
N VAL A 315 -20.13 -4.88 -1.70
CA VAL A 315 -19.85 -6.13 -0.99
C VAL A 315 -20.92 -6.45 0.07
N LEU A 316 -21.75 -5.49 0.50
CA LEU A 316 -22.73 -5.64 1.58
C LEU A 316 -23.66 -6.86 1.43
N PRO A 317 -24.28 -7.13 0.26
CA PRO A 317 -25.14 -8.30 0.12
C PRO A 317 -24.42 -9.62 0.45
N PHE A 318 -23.17 -9.75 0.00
CA PHE A 318 -22.37 -10.96 0.23
C PHE A 318 -21.98 -11.10 1.71
N THR A 319 -21.66 -9.97 2.38
CA THR A 319 -21.32 -9.98 3.80
C THR A 319 -22.52 -10.32 4.67
N LEU A 320 -23.73 -9.84 4.34
CA LEU A 320 -24.96 -10.15 5.07
C LEU A 320 -25.38 -11.62 4.91
N ILE A 321 -25.14 -12.23 3.76
CA ILE A 321 -25.47 -13.64 3.49
C ILE A 321 -24.47 -14.59 4.16
N LEU A 322 -23.19 -14.22 4.26
CA LEU A 322 -22.13 -15.10 4.72
C LEU A 322 -22.40 -15.79 6.07
N PRO A 323 -22.93 -15.13 7.13
CA PRO A 323 -23.21 -15.78 8.40
C PRO A 323 -24.29 -16.88 8.32
N TYR A 324 -25.12 -16.91 7.29
CA TYR A 324 -26.20 -17.87 7.09
C TYR A 324 -25.85 -18.97 6.09
N ALA A 325 -24.72 -18.85 5.40
CA ALA A 325 -24.29 -19.75 4.34
C ALA A 325 -23.84 -21.12 4.90
N ASN A 326 -23.95 -22.17 4.07
CA ASN A 326 -23.30 -23.44 4.31
C ASN A 326 -21.79 -23.37 3.98
N LEU A 327 -21.03 -24.43 4.26
CA LEU A 327 -19.56 -24.45 4.09
C LEU A 327 -19.12 -24.06 2.66
N PHE A 328 -19.76 -24.65 1.63
CA PHE A 328 -19.41 -24.37 0.23
C PHE A 328 -19.62 -22.90 -0.10
N TRP A 329 -20.80 -22.35 0.20
CA TRP A 329 -21.10 -20.95 -0.05
C TRP A 329 -20.30 -19.99 0.83
N THR A 330 -19.95 -20.38 2.07
CA THR A 330 -19.02 -19.59 2.90
C THR A 330 -17.66 -19.44 2.22
N GLY A 331 -17.13 -20.53 1.63
CA GLY A 331 -15.90 -20.47 0.85
C GLY A 331 -16.02 -19.55 -0.38
N VAL A 332 -17.08 -19.72 -1.18
CA VAL A 332 -17.32 -18.90 -2.38
C VAL A 332 -17.50 -17.43 -2.01
N LEU A 333 -18.35 -17.14 -1.02
CA LEU A 333 -18.61 -15.76 -0.57
C LEU A 333 -17.35 -15.09 -0.01
N SER A 334 -16.52 -15.82 0.75
CA SER A 334 -15.27 -15.24 1.29
C SER A 334 -14.32 -14.82 0.15
N VAL A 335 -14.22 -15.59 -0.92
CA VAL A 335 -13.42 -15.24 -2.11
C VAL A 335 -13.98 -13.98 -2.80
N ILE A 336 -15.30 -13.92 -3.02
CA ILE A 336 -15.96 -12.74 -3.63
C ILE A 336 -15.75 -11.51 -2.74
N ILE A 337 -15.99 -11.64 -1.44
CA ILE A 337 -15.83 -10.55 -0.47
C ILE A 337 -14.37 -10.08 -0.46
N GLY A 338 -13.41 -10.99 -0.36
CA GLY A 338 -11.99 -10.67 -0.36
C GLY A 338 -11.57 -9.87 -1.60
N PHE A 339 -11.99 -10.36 -2.78
CA PHE A 339 -11.72 -9.72 -4.06
C PHE A 339 -12.31 -8.30 -4.15
N VAL A 340 -13.59 -8.15 -3.82
CA VAL A 340 -14.32 -6.90 -3.96
C VAL A 340 -13.83 -5.86 -2.94
N ILE A 341 -13.77 -6.21 -1.64
CA ILE A 341 -13.42 -5.26 -0.58
C ILE A 341 -11.94 -4.81 -0.68
N ALA A 342 -11.06 -5.66 -1.19
CA ALA A 342 -9.64 -5.33 -1.31
C ALA A 342 -9.37 -4.22 -2.34
N SER A 343 -10.20 -4.11 -3.37
CA SER A 343 -10.05 -3.12 -4.45
C SER A 343 -10.21 -1.66 -3.98
N ALA A 344 -10.82 -1.41 -2.80
CA ALA A 344 -11.10 -0.07 -2.31
C ALA A 344 -9.86 0.75 -1.93
N PHE A 345 -8.84 0.14 -1.28
CA PHE A 345 -7.81 0.91 -0.58
C PHE A 345 -6.98 1.80 -1.50
N SER A 346 -6.52 1.28 -2.63
CA SER A 346 -5.76 2.07 -3.60
C SER A 346 -6.59 3.20 -4.18
N ALA A 347 -7.88 2.97 -4.46
CA ALA A 347 -8.78 4.00 -4.93
C ALA A 347 -9.04 5.09 -3.87
N ILE A 348 -9.27 4.70 -2.61
CA ILE A 348 -9.43 5.62 -1.47
C ILE A 348 -8.18 6.48 -1.29
N LEU A 349 -7.00 5.86 -1.29
CA LEU A 349 -5.74 6.55 -1.06
C LEU A 349 -5.46 7.56 -2.18
N VAL A 350 -5.62 7.16 -3.44
CA VAL A 350 -5.42 8.08 -4.58
C VAL A 350 -6.44 9.21 -4.57
N TYR A 351 -7.71 8.93 -4.27
CA TYR A 351 -8.74 9.95 -4.12
C TYR A 351 -8.37 10.97 -3.02
N ALA A 352 -7.91 10.48 -1.86
CA ALA A 352 -7.47 11.33 -0.75
C ALA A 352 -6.23 12.19 -1.12
N GLN A 353 -5.28 11.63 -1.87
CA GLN A 353 -4.12 12.37 -2.38
C GLN A 353 -4.50 13.46 -3.40
N GLU A 354 -5.60 13.27 -4.14
CA GLU A 354 -6.12 14.25 -5.08
C GLU A 354 -6.89 15.38 -4.41
N LEU A 355 -7.53 15.10 -3.24
CA LEU A 355 -8.16 16.13 -2.42
C LEU A 355 -7.16 17.15 -1.84
N LEU A 356 -5.92 16.74 -1.60
CA LEU A 356 -4.87 17.56 -1.00
C LEU A 356 -3.58 17.51 -1.83
N PRO A 357 -3.56 18.17 -3.00
CA PRO A 357 -2.36 18.27 -3.82
C PRO A 357 -1.18 18.86 -3.03
N GLY A 358 0.01 18.32 -3.23
CA GLY A 358 1.22 18.73 -2.51
C GLY A 358 1.41 18.11 -1.12
N ARG A 359 0.42 17.33 -0.60
CA ARG A 359 0.51 16.65 0.71
C ARG A 359 0.43 15.12 0.58
N VAL A 360 1.05 14.58 -0.45
CA VAL A 360 0.98 13.14 -0.77
C VAL A 360 1.53 12.27 0.36
N GLY A 361 2.65 12.67 0.99
CA GLY A 361 3.25 11.94 2.10
C GLY A 361 2.38 11.98 3.36
N THR A 362 1.84 13.16 3.72
CA THR A 362 0.92 13.32 4.86
C THR A 362 -0.31 12.43 4.70
N ILE A 363 -0.94 12.46 3.53
CA ILE A 363 -2.14 11.67 3.23
C ILE A 363 -1.82 10.18 3.22
N SER A 364 -0.75 9.77 2.57
CA SER A 364 -0.35 8.36 2.57
C SER A 364 -0.07 7.88 3.99
N GLY A 365 0.70 8.65 4.77
CA GLY A 365 0.97 8.32 6.16
C GLY A 365 -0.28 8.23 7.03
N LEU A 366 -1.24 9.14 6.86
CA LEU A 366 -2.51 9.11 7.58
C LEU A 366 -3.30 7.84 7.24
N PHE A 367 -3.45 7.52 5.96
CA PHE A 367 -4.28 6.39 5.52
C PHE A 367 -3.65 5.03 5.80
N PHE A 368 -2.34 4.87 5.61
CA PHE A 368 -1.63 3.64 5.97
C PHE A 368 -1.57 3.45 7.49
N GLY A 369 -1.21 4.51 8.24
CA GLY A 369 -1.17 4.46 9.69
C GLY A 369 -2.54 4.13 10.29
N PHE A 370 -3.61 4.76 9.78
CA PHE A 370 -4.97 4.48 10.21
C PHE A 370 -5.40 3.04 9.84
N ALA A 371 -5.11 2.58 8.63
CA ALA A 371 -5.43 1.23 8.17
C ALA A 371 -4.79 0.15 9.05
N PHE A 372 -3.49 0.26 9.33
CA PHE A 372 -2.79 -0.68 10.19
C PHE A 372 -3.26 -0.61 11.64
N GLY A 373 -3.45 0.60 12.16
CA GLY A 373 -4.01 0.79 13.49
C GLY A 373 -5.39 0.14 13.64
N MET A 374 -6.27 0.36 12.67
CA MET A 374 -7.63 -0.21 12.68
C MET A 374 -7.63 -1.73 12.50
N GLY A 375 -6.69 -2.29 11.73
CA GLY A 375 -6.52 -3.75 11.62
C GLY A 375 -6.17 -4.38 12.97
N GLY A 376 -5.19 -3.81 13.69
CA GLY A 376 -4.77 -4.28 15.01
C GLY A 376 -5.85 -4.11 16.10
N ILE A 377 -6.44 -2.91 16.17
CA ILE A 377 -7.55 -2.62 17.12
C ILE A 377 -8.76 -3.51 16.80
N GLY A 378 -9.08 -3.68 15.51
CA GLY A 378 -10.17 -4.54 15.07
C GLY A 378 -9.99 -5.98 15.55
N ALA A 379 -8.81 -6.56 15.35
CA ALA A 379 -8.52 -7.91 15.83
C ALA A 379 -8.72 -8.02 17.36
N ALA A 380 -8.17 -7.06 18.14
CA ALA A 380 -8.28 -7.08 19.60
C ALA A 380 -9.73 -6.91 20.10
N VAL A 381 -10.49 -5.96 19.53
CA VAL A 381 -11.88 -5.70 19.90
C VAL A 381 -12.79 -6.87 19.54
N LEU A 382 -12.61 -7.42 18.31
CA LEU A 382 -13.41 -8.55 17.85
C LEU A 382 -13.07 -9.84 18.61
N GLY A 383 -11.81 -10.01 19.07
CA GLY A 383 -11.43 -11.11 19.95
C GLY A 383 -12.16 -11.04 21.29
N LYS A 384 -12.13 -9.89 21.96
CA LYS A 384 -12.90 -9.69 23.20
C LYS A 384 -14.40 -9.91 23.01
N LEU A 385 -14.94 -9.46 21.87
CA LEU A 385 -16.35 -9.68 21.54
C LEU A 385 -16.64 -11.17 21.34
N ALA A 386 -15.75 -11.90 20.69
CA ALA A 386 -15.89 -13.36 20.50
C ALA A 386 -15.85 -14.12 21.82
N ASP A 387 -14.94 -13.74 22.74
CA ASP A 387 -14.85 -14.33 24.09
C ASP A 387 -16.08 -14.04 24.93
N ALA A 388 -16.63 -12.83 24.84
CA ALA A 388 -17.81 -12.41 25.60
C ALA A 388 -19.13 -12.99 25.02
N THR A 389 -19.16 -13.38 23.76
CA THR A 389 -20.38 -13.85 23.06
C THR A 389 -20.15 -15.15 22.30
N SER A 390 -19.78 -15.05 21.05
CA SER A 390 -19.35 -16.16 20.20
C SER A 390 -18.72 -15.64 18.90
N ILE A 391 -17.93 -16.48 18.24
CA ILE A 391 -17.36 -16.15 16.95
C ILE A 391 -18.43 -15.95 15.86
N ALA A 392 -19.54 -16.69 15.94
CA ALA A 392 -20.68 -16.52 15.04
C ALA A 392 -21.32 -15.13 15.20
N PHE A 393 -21.47 -14.65 16.43
CA PHE A 393 -22.00 -13.30 16.70
C PHE A 393 -21.08 -12.21 16.11
N VAL A 394 -19.76 -12.36 16.23
CA VAL A 394 -18.79 -11.45 15.59
C VAL A 394 -19.05 -11.32 14.10
N TYR A 395 -19.25 -12.45 13.40
CA TYR A 395 -19.55 -12.46 11.97
C TYR A 395 -20.87 -11.77 11.62
N HIS A 396 -21.90 -11.94 12.45
CA HIS A 396 -23.17 -11.22 12.29
C HIS A 396 -22.98 -9.70 12.45
N VAL A 397 -22.28 -9.26 13.48
CA VAL A 397 -22.02 -7.82 13.70
C VAL A 397 -21.18 -7.23 12.57
N CYS A 398 -20.09 -7.90 12.20
CA CYS A 398 -19.19 -7.42 11.13
C CYS A 398 -19.89 -7.37 9.77
N SER A 399 -20.89 -8.22 9.52
CA SER A 399 -21.60 -8.26 8.22
C SER A 399 -22.28 -6.94 7.85
N TYR A 400 -22.59 -6.08 8.83
CA TYR A 400 -23.20 -4.76 8.62
C TYR A 400 -22.18 -3.64 8.38
N LEU A 401 -20.89 -3.84 8.69
CA LEU A 401 -19.88 -2.81 8.54
C LEU A 401 -19.81 -2.18 7.14
N PRO A 402 -19.94 -2.95 6.04
CA PRO A 402 -19.94 -2.38 4.70
C PRO A 402 -21.09 -1.41 4.39
N ALA A 403 -22.16 -1.37 5.22
CA ALA A 403 -23.23 -0.38 5.10
C ALA A 403 -22.70 1.06 5.27
N ILE A 404 -21.58 1.26 5.98
CA ILE A 404 -20.88 2.54 6.06
C ILE A 404 -20.50 3.04 4.66
N GLY A 405 -20.41 2.15 3.68
CA GLY A 405 -20.24 2.47 2.26
C GLY A 405 -21.25 3.46 1.70
N LEU A 406 -22.45 3.59 2.29
CA LEU A 406 -23.45 4.62 1.94
C LEU A 406 -22.86 6.04 2.00
N LEU A 407 -21.90 6.30 2.90
CA LEU A 407 -21.23 7.59 3.01
C LEU A 407 -20.45 7.97 1.74
N THR A 408 -20.11 7.02 0.88
CA THR A 408 -19.47 7.32 -0.42
C THR A 408 -20.33 8.23 -1.29
N GLY A 409 -21.65 8.22 -1.13
CA GLY A 409 -22.59 9.13 -1.81
C GLY A 409 -22.26 10.61 -1.55
N LEU A 410 -21.78 10.92 -0.34
CA LEU A 410 -21.46 12.28 0.10
C LEU A 410 -20.07 12.77 -0.39
N LEU A 411 -19.24 11.90 -0.96
CA LEU A 411 -17.95 12.31 -1.51
C LEU A 411 -18.14 13.23 -2.73
N PRO A 412 -17.39 14.34 -2.83
CA PRO A 412 -17.40 15.19 -4.02
C PRO A 412 -16.93 14.43 -5.26
N ASN A 413 -17.34 14.88 -6.44
CA ASN A 413 -16.89 14.28 -7.69
C ASN A 413 -15.59 14.95 -8.13
N LEU A 414 -14.48 14.23 -8.10
CA LEU A 414 -13.16 14.73 -8.51
C LEU A 414 -12.80 14.34 -9.95
N ASP A 415 -13.54 13.38 -10.52
CA ASP A 415 -13.27 12.94 -11.87
C ASP A 415 -13.61 14.08 -12.85
N PRO A 416 -12.72 14.43 -13.82
CA PRO A 416 -13.04 15.40 -14.85
C PRO A 416 -14.25 14.90 -15.66
N PRO A 417 -15.10 15.81 -16.15
CA PRO A 417 -16.24 15.42 -16.96
C PRO A 417 -15.76 14.59 -18.16
N ARG A 418 -16.27 13.38 -18.31
CA ARG A 418 -15.92 12.51 -19.43
C ARG A 418 -16.25 13.22 -20.74
N LYS A 419 -15.25 13.41 -21.60
CA LYS A 419 -15.53 13.88 -22.97
C LYS A 419 -16.47 12.88 -23.63
N PRO A 420 -17.59 13.33 -24.23
CA PRO A 420 -18.49 12.45 -24.95
C PRO A 420 -17.72 11.68 -26.03
N LEU A 421 -17.97 10.39 -26.17
CA LEU A 421 -17.33 9.49 -27.14
C LEU A 421 -17.43 9.96 -28.61
N ALA A 422 -18.36 10.87 -28.91
CA ALA A 422 -18.58 11.43 -30.24
C ALA A 422 -17.43 12.31 -30.79
N THR A 423 -16.52 12.80 -29.95
CA THR A 423 -15.46 13.74 -30.41
C THR A 423 -14.16 13.02 -30.82
N GLN A 424 -14.04 11.71 -30.62
CA GLN A 424 -12.83 10.96 -31.01
C GLN A 424 -12.85 10.48 -32.49
N TYR A 425 -13.97 10.60 -33.20
CA TYR A 425 -14.12 10.13 -34.58
C TYR A 425 -13.91 11.22 -35.65
N LYS A 426 -13.61 12.48 -35.26
CA LYS A 426 -13.44 13.60 -36.23
C LYS A 426 -11.99 14.07 -36.43
N SER A 427 -10.99 13.34 -35.95
CA SER A 427 -9.57 13.66 -36.20
C SER A 427 -8.79 12.41 -36.65
N ARG A 428 -9.23 11.83 -37.77
CA ARG A 428 -8.44 10.97 -38.64
C ARG A 428 -8.64 11.36 -40.08
#